data_ed9be10a17ce96452bb30262402bbe35
#
_entry.id   ed9be10a17ce96452bb30262402bbe35
#
_cell.length_a   1.000
_cell.length_b   1.000
_cell.length_c   1.000
_cell.angle_alpha   90.00
_cell.angle_beta   90.00
_cell.angle_gamma   90.00
#
_symmetry.space_group_name_H-M   'P 1'
#
loop_
_entity.id
_entity.type
_entity.pdbx_description
1 polymer ?
#
loop_
_entity_poly.entity_id
_entity_poly.type
_entity_poly.pdbx_seq_one_letter_code
_entity_poly.pdbx_strand_id
1 'polypeptide(L)'
;TGSGDVEEAYSVSLEEGLTGAGFILDKGLKQHYLDYIRAEEAKIDWKKYNHVTPPRIVECTLDEGLIRRKAEETDMAMITIGRNAGEYSDRKVKDDFELCADEREMLEKVTRIFHQEGKKVVVILNIGGVIETASWKDRPDAILLAWQGGQEGGNSVADILSGKVNPSGKLPMTFPVR
;
A
#
# COMPACT_ATOMS: atom_id res chain seq x y z
N THR A 1 -8.85 -7.29 9.47
CA THR A 1 -8.75 -8.41 10.40
C THR A 1 -8.87 -7.92 11.83
N GLY A 2 -9.00 -8.83 12.78
CA GLY A 2 -9.32 -8.56 14.16
C GLY A 2 -10.76 -8.94 14.46
N SER A 3 -11.35 -8.42 15.55
CA SER A 3 -12.73 -8.76 15.97
C SER A 3 -13.81 -8.39 14.94
N GLY A 4 -13.47 -7.62 13.94
CA GLY A 4 -14.35 -7.31 12.80
C GLY A 4 -14.21 -8.27 11.63
N ASP A 5 -13.40 -9.31 11.76
CA ASP A 5 -13.25 -10.33 10.72
C ASP A 5 -14.53 -11.16 10.64
N VAL A 6 -15.20 -11.10 9.52
CA VAL A 6 -16.48 -11.75 9.26
C VAL A 6 -16.38 -12.55 7.97
N GLU A 7 -17.28 -13.51 7.81
CA GLU A 7 -17.42 -14.24 6.55
C GLU A 7 -18.07 -13.30 5.52
N GLU A 8 -17.25 -12.68 4.69
CA GLU A 8 -17.70 -11.76 3.66
C GLU A 8 -18.32 -12.50 2.46
N ALA A 9 -19.39 -11.95 1.91
CA ALA A 9 -19.99 -12.49 0.69
C ALA A 9 -19.06 -12.33 -0.54
N TYR A 10 -18.27 -11.27 -0.57
CA TYR A 10 -17.23 -10.95 -1.56
C TYR A 10 -16.34 -9.83 -1.04
N SER A 11 -15.22 -9.61 -1.67
CA SER A 11 -14.40 -8.42 -1.49
C SER A 11 -13.84 -7.95 -2.84
N VAL A 12 -13.66 -6.65 -2.98
CA VAL A 12 -13.06 -6.05 -4.18
C VAL A 12 -11.68 -5.54 -3.81
N SER A 13 -10.65 -6.15 -4.36
CA SER A 13 -9.27 -5.72 -4.21
C SER A 13 -9.02 -4.38 -4.91
N LEU A 14 -7.95 -3.69 -4.53
CA LEU A 14 -7.54 -2.46 -5.23
C LEU A 14 -7.27 -2.72 -6.72
N GLU A 15 -6.68 -3.86 -7.06
CA GLU A 15 -6.42 -4.26 -8.45
C GLU A 15 -7.73 -4.38 -9.25
N GLU A 16 -8.72 -5.07 -8.71
CA GLU A 16 -10.03 -5.23 -9.36
C GLU A 16 -10.74 -3.89 -9.51
N GLY A 17 -10.74 -3.06 -8.47
CA GLY A 17 -11.33 -1.72 -8.51
C GLY A 17 -10.67 -0.83 -9.56
N LEU A 18 -9.34 -0.78 -9.60
CA LEU A 18 -8.59 0.00 -10.60
C LEU A 18 -8.86 -0.50 -12.02
N THR A 19 -8.83 -1.82 -12.23
CA THR A 19 -9.13 -2.41 -13.53
C THR A 19 -10.56 -2.09 -13.97
N GLY A 20 -11.52 -2.21 -13.06
CA GLY A 20 -12.92 -1.84 -13.29
C GLY A 20 -13.13 -0.36 -13.61
N ALA A 21 -12.29 0.52 -13.06
CA ALA A 21 -12.28 1.95 -13.35
C ALA A 21 -11.53 2.32 -14.65
N GLY A 22 -10.97 1.34 -15.36
CA GLY A 22 -10.30 1.54 -16.65
C GLY A 22 -8.79 1.75 -16.58
N PHE A 23 -8.16 1.59 -15.42
CA PHE A 23 -6.71 1.60 -15.33
C PHE A 23 -6.11 0.33 -15.94
N ILE A 24 -5.00 0.48 -16.65
CA ILE A 24 -4.21 -0.63 -17.16
C ILE A 24 -3.03 -0.87 -16.23
N LEU A 25 -3.08 -1.98 -15.50
CA LEU A 25 -2.04 -2.35 -14.55
C LEU A 25 -0.91 -3.14 -15.21
N ASP A 26 0.33 -2.87 -14.79
CA ASP A 26 1.50 -3.58 -15.32
C ASP A 26 1.49 -5.05 -14.87
N LYS A 27 1.30 -5.96 -15.83
CA LYS A 27 1.22 -7.40 -15.58
C LYS A 27 2.57 -8.01 -15.15
N GLY A 28 3.67 -7.46 -15.65
CA GLY A 28 5.01 -7.95 -15.32
C GLY A 28 5.36 -7.63 -13.87
N LEU A 29 5.08 -6.41 -13.42
CA LEU A 29 5.28 -6.01 -12.02
C LEU A 29 4.36 -6.81 -11.09
N LYS A 30 3.10 -7.01 -11.48
CA LYS A 30 2.17 -7.88 -10.73
C LYS A 30 2.76 -9.28 -10.53
N GLN A 31 3.23 -9.91 -11.61
CA GLN A 31 3.81 -11.25 -11.51
C GLN A 31 5.04 -11.28 -10.62
N HIS A 32 5.90 -10.26 -10.71
CA HIS A 32 7.07 -10.12 -9.85
C HIS A 32 6.71 -10.10 -8.36
N TYR A 33 5.69 -9.30 -7.98
CA TYR A 33 5.21 -9.26 -6.60
C TYR A 33 4.55 -10.56 -6.15
N LEU A 34 3.76 -11.20 -7.00
CA LEU A 34 3.14 -12.49 -6.69
C LEU A 34 4.18 -13.58 -6.42
N ASP A 35 5.24 -13.63 -7.22
CA ASP A 35 6.31 -14.60 -7.04
C ASP A 35 7.12 -14.31 -5.76
N TYR A 36 7.39 -13.05 -5.48
CA TYR A 36 8.01 -12.61 -4.23
C TYR A 36 7.17 -13.00 -3.01
N ILE A 37 5.89 -12.65 -2.99
CA ILE A 37 4.99 -12.95 -1.87
C ILE A 37 4.93 -14.47 -1.62
N ARG A 38 4.75 -15.27 -2.65
CA ARG A 38 4.74 -16.73 -2.53
C ARG A 38 6.04 -17.29 -1.93
N ALA A 39 7.18 -16.74 -2.35
CA ALA A 39 8.48 -17.15 -1.83
C ALA A 39 8.65 -16.77 -0.35
N GLU A 40 8.17 -15.61 0.07
CA GLU A 40 8.22 -15.19 1.47
C GLU A 40 7.23 -15.96 2.36
N GLU A 41 6.00 -16.16 1.88
CA GLU A 41 4.98 -16.96 2.58
C GLU A 41 5.44 -18.40 2.83
N ALA A 42 6.16 -19.00 1.89
CA ALA A 42 6.71 -20.34 2.04
C ALA A 42 7.74 -20.47 3.17
N LYS A 43 8.33 -19.35 3.63
CA LYS A 43 9.26 -19.32 4.77
C LYS A 43 8.55 -19.23 6.13
N ILE A 44 7.26 -18.91 6.13
CA ILE A 44 6.48 -18.71 7.36
C ILE A 44 6.01 -20.05 7.92
N ASP A 45 6.38 -20.32 9.16
CA ASP A 45 5.81 -21.45 9.90
C ASP A 45 4.41 -21.10 10.44
N TRP A 46 3.40 -21.26 9.60
CA TRP A 46 2.02 -20.92 9.90
C TRP A 46 1.46 -21.61 11.14
N LYS A 47 2.03 -22.74 11.57
CA LYS A 47 1.63 -23.43 12.79
C LYS A 47 1.87 -22.64 14.06
N LYS A 48 2.80 -21.67 14.01
CA LYS A 48 3.10 -20.78 15.14
C LYS A 48 2.12 -19.63 15.29
N TYR A 49 1.29 -19.40 14.28
CA TYR A 49 0.41 -18.23 14.19
C TYR A 49 -1.07 -18.57 14.31
N ASN A 50 -1.43 -19.63 15.06
CA ASN A 50 -2.81 -20.00 15.33
C ASN A 50 -3.59 -18.80 15.91
N HIS A 51 -4.55 -18.28 15.15
CA HIS A 51 -5.43 -17.16 15.53
C HIS A 51 -4.74 -15.82 15.86
N VAL A 52 -3.45 -15.69 15.57
CA VAL A 52 -2.70 -14.44 15.73
C VAL A 52 -2.42 -13.86 14.34
N THR A 53 -2.34 -12.54 14.24
CA THR A 53 -1.94 -11.87 13.01
C THR A 53 -0.61 -12.43 12.50
N PRO A 54 -0.54 -12.92 11.26
CA PRO A 54 0.71 -13.44 10.71
C PRO A 54 1.78 -12.35 10.64
N PRO A 55 3.05 -12.72 10.61
CA PRO A 55 4.12 -11.76 10.46
C PRO A 55 3.96 -11.01 9.13
N ARG A 56 4.26 -9.73 9.15
CA ARG A 56 4.27 -8.93 7.94
C ARG A 56 5.38 -9.41 7.01
N ILE A 57 5.05 -9.63 5.75
CA ILE A 57 6.05 -9.80 4.70
C ILE A 57 6.74 -8.46 4.49
N VAL A 58 8.06 -8.45 4.48
CA VAL A 58 8.88 -7.26 4.25
C VAL A 58 8.63 -6.74 2.82
N GLU A 59 8.76 -5.44 2.58
CA GLU A 59 8.59 -4.87 1.26
C GLU A 59 9.62 -5.44 0.26
N CYS A 60 9.18 -5.67 -0.96
CA CYS A 60 10.03 -6.17 -2.03
C CYS A 60 11.01 -5.07 -2.48
N THR A 61 12.31 -5.34 -2.37
CA THR A 61 13.32 -4.43 -2.92
C THR A 61 13.35 -4.53 -4.44
N LEU A 62 12.94 -3.47 -5.12
CA LEU A 62 12.95 -3.39 -6.57
C LEU A 62 14.31 -2.86 -7.07
N ASP A 63 14.80 -3.49 -8.14
CA ASP A 63 15.97 -3.02 -8.87
C ASP A 63 15.69 -1.70 -9.61
N GLU A 64 16.63 -0.76 -9.59
CA GLU A 64 16.47 0.55 -10.25
C GLU A 64 16.23 0.43 -11.76
N GLY A 65 16.86 -0.54 -12.40
CA GLY A 65 16.65 -0.78 -13.83
C GLY A 65 15.23 -1.24 -14.13
N LEU A 66 14.62 -2.04 -13.25
CA LEU A 66 13.21 -2.39 -13.35
C LEU A 66 12.32 -1.15 -13.17
N ILE A 67 12.57 -0.34 -12.15
CA ILE A 67 11.78 0.87 -11.89
C ILE A 67 11.88 1.85 -13.08
N ARG A 68 13.07 2.03 -13.68
CA ARG A 68 13.25 2.89 -14.87
C ARG A 68 12.42 2.39 -16.04
N ARG A 69 12.51 1.09 -16.38
CA ARG A 69 11.68 0.53 -17.45
C ARG A 69 10.19 0.77 -17.19
N LYS A 70 9.73 0.57 -15.93
CA LYS A 70 8.33 0.82 -15.60
C LYS A 70 7.96 2.30 -15.66
N ALA A 71 8.86 3.18 -15.30
CA ALA A 71 8.66 4.62 -15.46
C ALA A 71 8.60 5.04 -16.94
N GLU A 72 9.28 4.36 -17.85
CA GLU A 72 9.18 4.59 -19.30
C GLU A 72 7.86 4.07 -19.88
N GLU A 73 7.43 2.87 -19.42
CA GLU A 73 6.29 2.12 -19.97
C GLU A 73 4.92 2.55 -19.45
N THR A 74 4.85 3.25 -18.30
CA THR A 74 3.58 3.58 -17.60
C THR A 74 3.41 5.08 -17.40
N ASP A 75 2.19 5.54 -17.12
CA ASP A 75 1.88 6.98 -16.96
C ASP A 75 2.11 7.49 -15.55
N MET A 76 2.03 6.61 -14.54
CA MET A 76 2.18 6.96 -13.13
C MET A 76 2.53 5.75 -12.27
N ALA A 77 3.03 5.99 -11.06
CA ALA A 77 3.17 4.95 -10.04
C ALA A 77 2.14 5.11 -8.92
N MET A 78 1.65 3.98 -8.44
CA MET A 78 0.86 3.87 -7.23
C MET A 78 1.59 2.98 -6.23
N ILE A 79 1.86 3.49 -5.03
CA ILE A 79 2.53 2.78 -3.95
C ILE A 79 1.51 2.54 -2.85
N THR A 80 1.28 1.29 -2.47
CA THR A 80 0.39 0.95 -1.35
C THR A 80 1.20 0.65 -0.10
N ILE A 81 0.91 1.35 0.99
CA ILE A 81 1.49 1.07 2.31
C ILE A 81 0.38 0.53 3.20
N GLY A 82 0.57 -0.68 3.70
CA GLY A 82 -0.39 -1.38 4.56
C GLY A 82 0.06 -1.46 6.01
N ARG A 83 -0.91 -1.37 6.93
CA ARG A 83 -0.72 -1.67 8.36
C ARG A 83 -1.95 -2.33 8.91
N ASN A 84 -1.75 -3.39 9.68
CA ASN A 84 -2.83 -4.05 10.40
C ASN A 84 -3.36 -3.16 11.54
N ALA A 85 -4.58 -3.46 12.01
CA ALA A 85 -5.21 -2.71 13.11
C ALA A 85 -4.49 -2.88 14.46
N GLY A 86 -3.69 -3.94 14.63
CA GLY A 86 -2.92 -4.18 15.86
C GLY A 86 -3.78 -4.70 17.00
N GLU A 87 -4.75 -5.57 16.72
CA GLU A 87 -5.51 -6.23 17.77
C GLU A 87 -4.58 -6.96 18.76
N TYR A 88 -4.82 -6.82 20.05
CA TYR A 88 -4.03 -7.32 21.17
C TYR A 88 -2.65 -6.69 21.38
N SER A 89 -2.21 -5.75 20.56
CA SER A 89 -0.92 -5.09 20.75
C SER A 89 -0.91 -3.67 20.23
N ASP A 90 -0.21 -2.79 20.94
CA ASP A 90 0.04 -1.43 20.44
C ASP A 90 1.01 -1.45 19.27
N ARG A 91 0.89 -0.43 18.42
CA ARG A 91 1.81 -0.20 17.32
C ARG A 91 3.23 0.07 17.86
N LYS A 92 4.21 -0.59 17.28
CA LYS A 92 5.62 -0.33 17.59
C LYS A 92 6.08 0.90 16.81
N VAL A 93 7.00 1.69 17.39
CA VAL A 93 7.55 2.87 16.70
C VAL A 93 8.34 2.44 15.49
N LYS A 94 9.35 1.58 15.68
CA LYS A 94 10.23 1.12 14.62
C LYS A 94 9.52 0.10 13.71
N ASP A 95 9.65 0.30 12.40
CA ASP A 95 9.19 -0.58 11.33
C ASP A 95 7.66 -0.84 11.31
N ASP A 96 6.87 -0.04 12.04
CA ASP A 96 5.41 -0.14 12.08
C ASP A 96 4.77 1.25 12.06
N PHE A 97 4.93 2.10 13.09
CA PHE A 97 4.55 3.51 13.03
C PHE A 97 5.43 4.26 12.03
N GLU A 98 6.74 4.07 12.09
CA GLU A 98 7.67 4.51 11.04
C GLU A 98 7.69 3.52 9.89
N LEU A 99 8.01 4.00 8.68
CA LEU A 99 8.30 3.12 7.55
C LEU A 99 9.56 2.29 7.86
N CYS A 100 9.56 1.01 7.48
CA CYS A 100 10.77 0.21 7.52
C CYS A 100 11.76 0.66 6.42
N ALA A 101 12.99 0.16 6.49
CA ALA A 101 14.06 0.57 5.56
C ALA A 101 13.67 0.30 4.10
N ASP A 102 13.11 -0.87 3.82
CA ASP A 102 12.74 -1.27 2.46
C ASP A 102 11.59 -0.44 1.89
N GLU A 103 10.60 -0.07 2.72
CA GLU A 103 9.52 0.85 2.30
C GLU A 103 10.03 2.26 1.99
N ARG A 104 10.96 2.77 2.82
CA ARG A 104 11.59 4.08 2.55
C ARG A 104 12.40 4.05 1.26
N GLU A 105 13.18 2.99 1.07
CA GLU A 105 13.99 2.82 -0.13
C GLU A 105 13.13 2.71 -1.39
N MET A 106 12.06 1.91 -1.35
CA MET A 106 11.10 1.78 -2.43
C MET A 106 10.44 3.12 -2.75
N LEU A 107 9.90 3.81 -1.75
CA LEU A 107 9.28 5.12 -1.92
C LEU A 107 10.25 6.14 -2.53
N GLU A 108 11.50 6.19 -2.04
CA GLU A 108 12.53 7.11 -2.52
C GLU A 108 12.93 6.82 -3.98
N LYS A 109 13.21 5.56 -4.30
CA LYS A 109 13.60 5.15 -5.65
C LYS A 109 12.48 5.41 -6.66
N VAL A 110 11.26 4.97 -6.34
CA VAL A 110 10.12 5.13 -7.25
C VAL A 110 9.80 6.60 -7.49
N THR A 111 9.69 7.41 -6.43
CA THR A 111 9.40 8.84 -6.59
C THR A 111 10.48 9.55 -7.38
N ARG A 112 11.75 9.32 -7.07
CA ARG A 112 12.86 9.94 -7.78
C ARG A 112 12.86 9.59 -9.27
N ILE A 113 12.69 8.31 -9.60
CA ILE A 113 12.79 7.84 -10.99
C ILE A 113 11.57 8.29 -11.81
N PHE A 114 10.35 8.16 -11.28
CA PHE A 114 9.16 8.63 -11.98
C PHE A 114 9.16 10.15 -12.18
N HIS A 115 9.62 10.93 -11.21
CA HIS A 115 9.77 12.38 -11.35
C HIS A 115 10.82 12.77 -12.41
N GLN A 116 11.88 11.98 -12.58
CA GLN A 116 12.85 12.20 -13.67
C GLN A 116 12.20 12.06 -15.07
N GLU A 117 11.19 11.19 -15.19
CA GLU A 117 10.37 11.00 -16.39
C GLU A 117 9.17 11.96 -16.47
N GLY A 118 9.06 12.91 -15.55
CA GLY A 118 7.94 13.86 -15.48
C GLY A 118 6.61 13.23 -15.08
N LYS A 119 6.63 12.03 -14.48
CA LYS A 119 5.45 11.24 -14.12
C LYS A 119 5.12 11.35 -12.64
N LYS A 120 3.86 11.13 -12.29
CA LYS A 120 3.33 11.29 -10.95
C LYS A 120 3.41 10.03 -10.13
N VAL A 121 3.54 10.21 -8.81
CA VAL A 121 3.53 9.12 -7.83
C VAL A 121 2.46 9.39 -6.78
N VAL A 122 1.57 8.42 -6.57
CA VAL A 122 0.52 8.46 -5.55
C VAL A 122 0.79 7.38 -4.52
N VAL A 123 0.74 7.75 -3.22
CA VAL A 123 0.79 6.78 -2.13
C VAL A 123 -0.62 6.53 -1.61
N ILE A 124 -0.99 5.27 -1.47
CA ILE A 124 -2.27 4.82 -0.93
C ILE A 124 -2.01 4.17 0.43
N LEU A 125 -2.58 4.75 1.48
CA LEU A 125 -2.44 4.25 2.85
C LEU A 125 -3.64 3.37 3.20
N ASN A 126 -3.41 2.05 3.21
CA ASN A 126 -4.36 1.06 3.74
C ASN A 126 -3.95 0.69 5.17
N ILE A 127 -4.33 1.52 6.13
CA ILE A 127 -3.84 1.46 7.50
C ILE A 127 -4.97 1.48 8.52
N GLY A 128 -4.87 0.70 9.56
CA GLY A 128 -5.85 0.65 10.66
C GLY A 128 -5.63 1.68 11.77
N GLY A 129 -4.62 2.51 11.66
CA GLY A 129 -4.28 3.58 12.59
C GLY A 129 -3.21 4.49 12.00
N VAL A 130 -2.88 5.58 12.66
CA VAL A 130 -1.91 6.56 12.14
C VAL A 130 -0.49 5.99 12.07
N ILE A 131 0.26 6.48 11.10
CA ILE A 131 1.69 6.21 10.91
C ILE A 131 2.46 7.52 10.81
N GLU A 132 3.77 7.48 10.98
CA GLU A 132 4.63 8.63 10.76
C GLU A 132 4.63 8.98 9.25
N THR A 133 4.33 10.22 8.93
CA THR A 133 4.32 10.72 7.56
C THR A 133 5.23 11.93 7.34
N ALA A 134 5.63 12.61 8.40
CA ALA A 134 6.35 13.88 8.32
C ALA A 134 7.70 13.76 7.59
N SER A 135 8.38 12.61 7.71
CA SER A 135 9.69 12.39 7.11
C SER A 135 9.65 12.11 5.59
N TRP A 136 8.47 11.78 5.04
CA TRP A 136 8.37 11.34 3.65
C TRP A 136 7.19 11.93 2.86
N LYS A 137 6.22 12.57 3.51
CA LYS A 137 4.97 13.07 2.88
C LYS A 137 5.17 14.03 1.70
N ASP A 138 6.31 14.68 1.64
CA ASP A 138 6.64 15.67 0.60
C ASP A 138 7.32 15.02 -0.63
N ARG A 139 7.53 13.69 -0.62
CA ARG A 139 8.12 12.96 -1.74
C ARG A 139 7.12 12.63 -2.84
N PRO A 140 5.96 11.97 -2.55
CA PRO A 140 4.96 11.69 -3.57
C PRO A 140 4.17 12.95 -3.95
N ASP A 141 3.50 12.90 -5.10
CA ASP A 141 2.64 14.00 -5.56
C ASP A 141 1.31 14.06 -4.80
N ALA A 142 0.83 12.91 -4.33
CA ALA A 142 -0.38 12.82 -3.53
C ALA A 142 -0.34 11.63 -2.57
N ILE A 143 -1.06 11.77 -1.45
CA ILE A 143 -1.28 10.68 -0.49
C ILE A 143 -2.78 10.52 -0.31
N LEU A 144 -3.29 9.32 -0.59
CA LEU A 144 -4.68 8.94 -0.34
C LEU A 144 -4.76 8.07 0.91
N LEU A 145 -5.40 8.59 1.95
CA LEU A 145 -5.67 7.82 3.16
C LEU A 145 -6.98 7.04 2.97
N ALA A 146 -6.84 5.75 2.67
CA ALA A 146 -7.97 4.86 2.44
C ALA A 146 -8.49 4.21 3.72
N TRP A 147 -7.72 4.25 4.82
CA TRP A 147 -7.97 3.48 6.03
C TRP A 147 -8.09 1.99 5.71
N GLN A 148 -8.92 1.27 6.44
CA GLN A 148 -9.30 -0.11 6.14
C GLN A 148 -10.70 -0.11 5.52
N GLY A 149 -10.76 -0.15 4.19
CA GLY A 149 -12.03 -0.23 3.46
C GLY A 149 -12.73 -1.58 3.73
N GLY A 150 -14.04 -1.59 3.61
CA GLY A 150 -14.84 -2.82 3.64
C GLY A 150 -14.80 -3.54 2.29
N GLN A 151 -15.83 -4.35 2.02
CA GLN A 151 -15.96 -5.17 0.80
C GLN A 151 -15.73 -4.39 -0.50
N GLU A 152 -16.13 -3.12 -0.57
CA GLU A 152 -15.99 -2.22 -1.72
C GLU A 152 -14.75 -1.32 -1.65
N GLY A 153 -13.78 -1.64 -0.80
CA GLY A 153 -12.58 -0.81 -0.60
C GLY A 153 -11.84 -0.51 -1.90
N GLY A 154 -11.65 -1.51 -2.76
CA GLY A 154 -10.99 -1.33 -4.05
C GLY A 154 -11.73 -0.39 -4.99
N ASN A 155 -13.05 -0.55 -5.12
CA ASN A 155 -13.89 0.33 -5.94
C ASN A 155 -13.89 1.76 -5.41
N SER A 156 -14.01 1.95 -4.09
CA SER A 156 -14.03 3.28 -3.45
C SER A 156 -12.72 4.05 -3.70
N VAL A 157 -11.59 3.38 -3.58
CA VAL A 157 -10.27 3.97 -3.89
C VAL A 157 -10.14 4.29 -5.38
N ALA A 158 -10.56 3.38 -6.25
CA ALA A 158 -10.51 3.56 -7.70
C ALA A 158 -11.40 4.70 -8.18
N ASP A 159 -12.59 4.89 -7.59
CA ASP A 159 -13.50 6.00 -7.89
C ASP A 159 -12.86 7.37 -7.56
N ILE A 160 -12.05 7.45 -6.50
CA ILE A 160 -11.30 8.67 -6.16
C ILE A 160 -10.14 8.88 -7.16
N LEU A 161 -9.36 7.84 -7.41
CA LEU A 161 -8.17 7.94 -8.28
C LEU A 161 -8.54 8.23 -9.74
N SER A 162 -9.69 7.75 -10.20
CA SER A 162 -10.23 8.06 -11.54
C SER A 162 -10.89 9.45 -11.64
N GLY A 163 -11.07 10.15 -10.50
CA GLY A 163 -11.77 11.43 -10.44
C GLY A 163 -13.29 11.33 -10.53
N LYS A 164 -13.87 10.13 -10.50
CA LYS A 164 -15.33 9.92 -10.49
C LYS A 164 -15.96 10.46 -9.20
N VAL A 165 -15.24 10.38 -8.09
CA VAL A 165 -15.64 10.90 -6.79
C VAL A 165 -14.55 11.81 -6.24
N ASN A 166 -14.93 13.00 -5.77
CA ASN A 166 -14.00 13.89 -5.09
C ASN A 166 -13.88 13.48 -3.60
N PRO A 167 -12.66 13.28 -3.07
CA PRO A 167 -12.49 12.92 -1.66
C PRO A 167 -13.02 14.02 -0.74
N SER A 168 -13.92 13.66 0.16
CA SER A 168 -14.59 14.61 1.08
C SER A 168 -14.33 14.32 2.56
N GLY A 169 -13.64 13.21 2.87
CA GLY A 169 -13.29 12.82 4.22
C GLY A 169 -12.40 13.85 4.92
N LYS A 170 -12.56 13.96 6.23
CA LYS A 170 -11.70 14.77 7.10
C LYS A 170 -10.92 13.85 8.04
N LEU A 171 -9.71 14.26 8.38
CA LEU A 171 -8.92 13.51 9.36
C LEU A 171 -9.60 13.53 10.72
N PRO A 172 -9.94 12.37 11.31
CA PRO A 172 -10.56 12.31 12.63
C PRO A 172 -9.55 12.52 13.76
N MET A 173 -8.27 12.50 13.44
CA MET A 173 -7.16 12.61 14.39
C MET A 173 -5.93 13.24 13.76
N THR A 174 -5.00 13.68 14.60
CA THR A 174 -3.69 14.19 14.18
C THR A 174 -2.76 13.04 13.83
N PHE A 175 -1.99 13.19 12.75
CA PHE A 175 -0.84 12.34 12.46
C PHE A 175 0.36 12.93 13.21
N PRO A 176 0.88 12.26 14.24
CA PRO A 176 1.98 12.79 15.04
C PRO A 176 3.30 12.72 14.25
N VAL A 177 4.23 13.60 14.61
CA VAL A 177 5.57 13.64 14.02
C VAL A 177 6.48 12.59 14.65
N ARG A 178 6.21 12.21 15.90
CA ARG A 178 6.95 11.22 16.69
C ARG A 178 6.02 10.56 17.70
#